data_28536e5a06a75b9003f62d01ad515af4
#
_entry.id   28536e5a06a75b9003f62d01ad515af4
#
_cell.length_a   1.000
_cell.length_b   1.000
_cell.length_c   1.000
_cell.angle_alpha   90.00
_cell.angle_beta   90.00
_cell.angle_gamma   90.00
#
_symmetry.space_group_name_H-M   'P 1'
#
loop_
_entity.id
_entity.type
_entity.pdbx_description
1 polymer ?
#
loop_
_entity_poly.entity_id
_entity_poly.type
_entity_poly.pdbx_seq_one_letter_code
_entity_poly.pdbx_strand_id
1 'polypeptide(L)'
;MNHLDLCSGIGGWALAFRELDINTVAFCEIDDYPQKVLKKNFPGIPIFNDLKELTYEQIKERTGTRDIDLVTCSYPCQPFSVAGKQKGEEDPRHLWPDTFRIVQECKPTWFVGENVGGHIKLGLD
;
A
#
# COMPACT_ATOMS: atom_id res chain seq x y z
N MET A 1 -5.07 14.35 8.72
CA MET A 1 -5.51 13.06 8.18
C MET A 1 -4.34 12.10 8.17
N ASN A 2 -4.50 10.96 8.78
CA ASN A 2 -3.44 9.95 8.84
C ASN A 2 -3.53 9.00 7.66
N HIS A 3 -2.41 8.80 6.98
CA HIS A 3 -2.35 8.08 5.72
C HIS A 3 -1.48 6.85 5.83
N LEU A 4 -2.00 5.71 5.38
CA LEU A 4 -1.27 4.46 5.23
C LEU A 4 -1.15 4.15 3.74
N ASP A 5 0.07 3.92 3.28
CA ASP A 5 0.34 3.68 1.86
C ASP A 5 0.77 2.23 1.65
N LEU A 6 -0.04 1.47 0.94
CA LEU A 6 0.24 0.06 0.64
C LEU A 6 0.82 -0.06 -0.76
N CYS A 7 1.73 -1.01 -0.94
CA CYS A 7 2.44 -1.20 -2.21
C CYS A 7 3.02 0.14 -2.66
N SER A 8 3.83 0.70 -1.78
CA SER A 8 4.17 2.13 -1.86
C SER A 8 5.06 2.51 -3.04
N GLY A 9 5.84 1.59 -3.56
CA GLY A 9 6.85 1.95 -4.54
C GLY A 9 7.80 2.98 -3.95
N ILE A 10 8.05 4.04 -4.67
CA ILE A 10 8.96 5.08 -4.20
C ILE A 10 8.24 6.22 -3.46
N GLY A 11 6.96 6.04 -3.16
CA GLY A 11 6.26 6.98 -2.32
C GLY A 11 5.57 8.13 -3.03
N GLY A 12 5.07 7.88 -4.23
CA GLY A 12 4.40 8.95 -5.00
C GLY A 12 3.23 9.59 -4.29
N TRP A 13 2.41 8.79 -3.61
CA TRP A 13 1.29 9.32 -2.85
C TRP A 13 1.77 10.22 -1.70
N ALA A 14 2.73 9.72 -0.93
CA ALA A 14 3.25 10.49 0.21
C ALA A 14 3.90 11.79 -0.25
N LEU A 15 4.60 11.75 -1.39
CA LEU A 15 5.21 12.94 -1.93
C LEU A 15 4.15 13.97 -2.32
N ALA A 16 3.09 13.52 -2.99
CA ALA A 16 2.00 14.40 -3.38
C ALA A 16 1.28 14.99 -2.17
N PHE A 17 1.20 14.24 -1.08
CA PHE A 17 0.50 14.69 0.12
C PHE A 17 1.34 15.57 1.04
N ARG A 18 2.63 15.71 0.75
CA ARG A 18 3.55 16.38 1.66
C ARG A 18 3.14 17.83 1.98
N GLU A 19 2.56 18.51 1.00
CA GLU A 19 2.14 19.89 1.18
C GLU A 19 0.67 20.03 1.53
N LEU A 20 -0.01 18.92 1.75
CA LEU A 20 -1.39 18.92 2.20
C LEU A 20 -1.42 18.51 3.66
N ASP A 21 -2.58 18.65 4.28
CA ASP A 21 -2.73 18.28 5.68
C ASP A 21 -2.99 16.78 5.79
N ILE A 22 -2.15 16.00 5.13
CA ILE A 22 -2.23 14.54 5.10
C ILE A 22 -0.87 14.00 5.54
N ASN A 23 -0.86 13.31 6.66
CA ASN A 23 0.34 12.82 7.28
C ASN A 23 0.52 11.32 7.03
N THR A 24 1.53 10.95 6.24
CA THR A 24 1.81 9.53 5.99
C THR A 24 2.48 8.94 7.23
N VAL A 25 1.85 7.94 7.82
CA VAL A 25 2.32 7.33 9.06
C VAL A 25 3.09 6.04 8.83
N ALA A 26 2.85 5.35 7.72
CA ALA A 26 3.53 4.10 7.43
C ALA A 26 3.45 3.75 5.95
N PHE A 27 4.42 2.98 5.50
CA PHE A 27 4.46 2.40 4.17
C PHE A 27 4.45 0.88 4.26
N CYS A 28 3.99 0.22 3.21
CA CYS A 28 4.18 -1.21 3.05
C CYS A 28 4.73 -1.46 1.66
N GLU A 29 5.96 -1.94 1.58
CA GLU A 29 6.64 -2.16 0.31
C GLU A 29 7.61 -3.32 0.46
N ILE A 30 7.49 -4.32 -0.40
CA ILE A 30 8.27 -5.55 -0.29
C ILE A 30 9.62 -5.48 -1.01
N ASP A 31 9.75 -4.64 -2.02
CA ASP A 31 10.96 -4.59 -2.82
C ASP A 31 12.05 -3.73 -2.18
N ASP A 32 13.29 -4.21 -2.28
CA ASP A 32 14.43 -3.56 -1.62
C ASP A 32 14.72 -2.17 -2.16
N TYR A 33 14.75 -2.01 -3.47
CA TYR A 33 15.11 -0.72 -4.05
C TYR A 33 14.11 0.38 -3.68
N PRO A 34 12.81 0.17 -3.88
CA PRO A 34 11.83 1.18 -3.43
C PRO A 34 11.94 1.47 -1.95
N GLN A 35 12.20 0.46 -1.11
CA GLN A 35 12.36 0.70 0.32
C GLN A 35 13.52 1.65 0.60
N LYS A 36 14.61 1.51 -0.12
CA LYS A 36 15.75 2.41 0.05
C LYS A 36 15.39 3.84 -0.32
N VAL A 37 14.63 4.02 -1.38
CA VAL A 37 14.18 5.34 -1.80
C VAL A 37 13.25 5.95 -0.75
N LEU A 38 12.35 5.13 -0.20
CA LEU A 38 11.44 5.59 0.85
C LEU A 38 12.21 6.02 2.10
N LYS A 39 13.20 5.25 2.51
CA LYS A 39 14.01 5.60 3.68
C LYS A 39 14.76 6.90 3.49
N LYS A 40 15.23 7.15 2.28
CA LYS A 40 15.97 8.34 1.97
C LYS A 40 15.07 9.58 1.98
N ASN A 41 13.90 9.48 1.36
CA ASN A 41 13.02 10.63 1.16
C ASN A 41 12.05 10.86 2.30
N PHE A 42 11.76 9.82 3.09
CA PHE A 42 10.80 9.90 4.20
C PHE A 42 11.42 9.27 5.44
N PRO A 43 12.51 9.85 5.96
CA PRO A 43 13.19 9.25 7.10
C PRO A 43 12.28 9.23 8.33
N GLY A 44 12.38 8.16 9.08
CA GLY A 44 11.61 8.03 10.31
C GLY A 44 10.22 7.43 10.16
N ILE A 45 9.74 7.26 8.93
CA ILE A 45 8.43 6.63 8.72
C ILE A 45 8.62 5.12 8.59
N PRO A 46 7.91 4.31 9.39
CA PRO A 46 8.05 2.86 9.31
C PRO A 46 7.68 2.29 7.95
N ILE A 47 8.42 1.29 7.53
CA ILE A 47 8.17 0.57 6.28
C ILE A 47 7.96 -0.89 6.65
N PHE A 48 6.75 -1.37 6.40
CA PHE A 48 6.43 -2.79 6.56
C PHE A 48 6.75 -3.51 5.27
N ASN A 49 7.10 -4.78 5.38
CA ASN A 49 7.63 -5.52 4.26
C ASN A 49 6.56 -6.23 3.45
N ASP A 50 5.83 -7.12 4.08
CA ASP A 50 4.90 -8.02 3.37
C ASP A 50 3.45 -7.70 3.73
N LEU A 51 2.69 -7.28 2.73
CA LEU A 51 1.29 -6.96 2.91
C LEU A 51 0.49 -8.15 3.43
N LYS A 52 0.87 -9.36 3.06
CA LYS A 52 0.17 -10.56 3.50
C LYS A 52 0.28 -10.79 4.99
N GLU A 53 1.34 -10.27 5.60
CA GLU A 53 1.56 -10.43 7.04
C GLU A 53 1.22 -9.18 7.84
N LEU A 54 0.89 -8.10 7.17
CA LEU A 54 0.61 -6.83 7.84
C LEU A 54 -0.72 -6.87 8.57
N THR A 55 -0.74 -6.33 9.79
CA THR A 55 -1.97 -6.20 10.56
C THR A 55 -2.11 -4.79 11.09
N TYR A 56 -3.34 -4.40 11.37
CA TYR A 56 -3.62 -3.10 11.97
C TYR A 56 -2.92 -2.96 13.33
N GLU A 57 -2.87 -4.05 14.09
CA GLU A 57 -2.18 -4.02 15.39
C GLU A 57 -0.72 -3.65 15.25
N GLN A 58 -0.04 -4.22 14.24
CA GLN A 58 1.36 -3.91 13.99
C GLN A 58 1.55 -2.44 13.65
N ILE A 59 0.62 -1.89 12.86
CA ILE A 59 0.68 -0.48 12.48
C ILE A 59 0.54 0.39 13.73
N LYS A 60 -0.43 0.09 14.57
CA LYS A 60 -0.64 0.86 15.80
C LYS A 60 0.57 0.79 16.71
N GLU A 61 1.13 -0.39 16.88
CA GLU A 61 2.29 -0.56 17.77
C GLU A 61 3.50 0.22 17.28
N ARG A 62 3.74 0.16 15.99
CA ARG A 62 4.93 0.76 15.42
C ARG A 62 4.83 2.26 15.24
N THR A 63 3.65 2.76 14.96
CA THR A 63 3.46 4.18 14.67
C THR A 63 2.88 4.97 15.82
N GLY A 64 2.25 4.30 16.77
CA GLY A 64 1.49 4.97 17.82
C GLY A 64 0.21 5.60 17.31
N THR A 65 -0.15 5.34 16.06
CA THR A 65 -1.31 5.96 15.43
C THR A 65 -2.50 5.04 15.56
N ARG A 66 -3.61 5.54 16.11
CA ARG A 66 -4.83 4.76 16.27
C ARG A 66 -5.73 4.81 15.07
N ASP A 67 -5.86 5.98 14.48
CA ASP A 67 -6.84 6.19 13.43
C ASP A 67 -6.16 6.39 12.10
N ILE A 68 -6.45 5.50 11.15
CA ILE A 68 -6.01 5.65 9.78
C ILE A 68 -7.19 6.21 9.01
N ASP A 69 -7.04 7.39 8.45
CA ASP A 69 -8.13 8.07 7.76
C ASP A 69 -8.16 7.77 6.27
N LEU A 70 -6.99 7.52 5.70
CA LEU A 70 -6.84 7.32 4.27
C LEU A 70 -5.88 6.17 4.02
N VAL A 71 -6.30 5.22 3.21
CA VAL A 71 -5.42 4.13 2.74
C VAL A 71 -5.29 4.26 1.23
N THR A 72 -4.06 4.26 0.75
CA THR A 72 -3.79 4.22 -0.69
C THR A 72 -3.08 2.93 -1.04
N CYS A 73 -3.23 2.49 -2.27
CA CYS A 73 -2.56 1.29 -2.75
C CYS A 73 -2.24 1.44 -4.24
N SER A 74 -0.97 1.24 -4.59
CA SER A 74 -0.53 1.29 -5.99
C SER A 74 -0.10 -0.11 -6.38
N TYR A 75 -1.01 -0.85 -7.00
CA TYR A 75 -0.73 -2.22 -7.37
C TYR A 75 0.37 -2.30 -8.44
N PRO A 76 1.24 -3.30 -8.36
CA PRO A 76 2.21 -3.52 -9.43
C PRO A 76 1.49 -3.79 -10.75
N CYS A 77 2.00 -3.23 -11.84
CA CYS A 77 1.39 -3.36 -13.15
C CYS A 77 1.88 -4.57 -13.92
N GLN A 78 3.08 -5.02 -13.61
CA GLN A 78 3.77 -5.99 -14.44
C GLN A 78 3.04 -7.29 -14.72
N PRO A 79 2.50 -7.97 -13.73
CA PRO A 79 1.88 -9.26 -14.00
C PRO A 79 0.67 -9.19 -14.90
N PHE A 80 0.03 -8.05 -14.99
CA PHE A 80 -1.12 -7.93 -15.87
C PHE A 80 -0.71 -7.77 -17.33
N SER A 81 0.47 -7.24 -17.57
CA SER A 81 0.94 -7.01 -18.93
C SER A 81 1.73 -8.18 -19.46
N VAL A 82 2.11 -9.13 -18.64
CA VAL A 82 2.89 -10.28 -19.05
C VAL A 82 1.93 -11.44 -19.25
N ALA A 83 1.45 -11.58 -20.47
CA ALA A 83 0.47 -12.58 -20.78
C ALA A 83 0.92 -13.97 -20.34
N GLY A 84 0.04 -14.66 -19.64
CA GLY A 84 0.28 -16.01 -19.26
C GLY A 84 1.39 -16.26 -18.25
N LYS A 85 1.90 -15.23 -17.67
CA LYS A 85 2.99 -15.37 -16.71
C LYS A 85 2.58 -15.16 -15.27
N GLN A 86 1.35 -14.81 -15.03
CA GLN A 86 0.88 -14.68 -13.66
C GLN A 86 0.92 -16.02 -12.98
N LYS A 87 1.47 -16.06 -11.81
CA LYS A 87 1.62 -17.28 -11.06
C LYS A 87 1.11 -17.12 -9.67
N GLY A 88 -0.13 -17.45 -9.45
CA GLY A 88 -0.68 -17.48 -8.12
C GLY A 88 -0.30 -16.27 -7.28
N GLU A 89 0.54 -16.53 -6.30
CA GLU A 89 0.86 -15.51 -5.31
C GLU A 89 1.64 -14.31 -5.84
N GLU A 90 2.26 -14.47 -7.01
CA GLU A 90 3.01 -13.36 -7.59
C GLU A 90 2.14 -12.45 -8.45
N ASP A 91 0.91 -12.84 -8.65
CA ASP A 91 -0.04 -12.07 -9.43
C ASP A 91 -0.60 -10.95 -8.56
N PRO A 92 -0.56 -9.67 -9.00
CA PRO A 92 -1.11 -8.57 -8.21
C PRO A 92 -2.56 -8.76 -7.78
N ARG A 93 -3.31 -9.58 -8.51
CA ARG A 93 -4.67 -9.88 -8.11
C ARG A 93 -4.73 -10.53 -6.75
N HIS A 94 -3.67 -11.21 -6.34
CA HIS A 94 -3.61 -11.85 -5.03
C HIS A 94 -3.32 -10.85 -3.90
N LEU A 95 -3.01 -9.62 -4.23
CA LEU A 95 -2.84 -8.59 -3.22
C LEU A 95 -4.16 -7.97 -2.81
N TRP A 96 -5.18 -8.10 -3.65
CA TRP A 96 -6.48 -7.51 -3.34
C TRP A 96 -7.12 -8.06 -2.07
N PRO A 97 -7.13 -9.39 -1.85
CA PRO A 97 -7.70 -9.89 -0.60
C PRO A 97 -7.01 -9.33 0.63
N ASP A 98 -5.69 -9.20 0.61
CA ASP A 98 -4.95 -8.65 1.75
C ASP A 98 -5.16 -7.16 1.89
N THR A 99 -5.23 -6.44 0.79
CA THR A 99 -5.54 -5.02 0.81
C THR A 99 -6.92 -4.80 1.42
N PHE A 100 -7.89 -5.59 0.98
CA PHE A 100 -9.26 -5.49 1.49
C PHE A 100 -9.30 -5.79 2.99
N ARG A 101 -8.55 -6.80 3.42
CA ARG A 101 -8.46 -7.14 4.83
C ARG A 101 -7.93 -5.97 5.66
N ILE A 102 -6.84 -5.35 5.19
CA ILE A 102 -6.26 -4.20 5.91
C ILE A 102 -7.26 -3.04 5.95
N VAL A 103 -7.95 -2.79 4.86
CA VAL A 103 -8.96 -1.73 4.82
C VAL A 103 -10.07 -2.03 5.84
N GLN A 104 -10.49 -3.28 5.92
CA GLN A 104 -11.50 -3.66 6.89
C GLN A 104 -11.01 -3.50 8.33
N GLU A 105 -9.74 -3.80 8.59
CA GLU A 105 -9.18 -3.66 9.92
C GLU A 105 -9.01 -2.21 10.31
N CYS A 106 -8.51 -1.39 9.40
CA CYS A 106 -8.24 0.02 9.67
C CYS A 106 -9.50 0.88 9.66
N LYS A 107 -10.49 0.49 8.89
CA LYS A 107 -11.74 1.23 8.73
C LYS A 107 -11.50 2.71 8.39
N PRO A 108 -10.75 2.98 7.32
CA PRO A 108 -10.47 4.36 6.95
C PRO A 108 -11.71 5.04 6.39
N THR A 109 -11.71 6.37 6.41
CA THR A 109 -12.76 7.14 5.75
C THR A 109 -12.65 7.01 4.23
N TRP A 110 -11.41 6.94 3.73
CA TRP A 110 -11.17 6.90 2.28
C TRP A 110 -10.20 5.79 1.93
N PHE A 111 -10.49 5.10 0.83
CA PHE A 111 -9.56 4.20 0.20
C PHE A 111 -9.41 4.58 -1.26
N VAL A 112 -8.16 4.76 -1.72
CA VAL A 112 -7.87 5.09 -3.11
C VAL A 112 -6.88 4.05 -3.64
N GLY A 113 -7.29 3.36 -4.70
CA GLY A 113 -6.44 2.37 -5.34
C GLY A 113 -6.12 2.77 -6.76
N GLU A 114 -4.86 2.64 -7.14
CA GLU A 114 -4.43 2.85 -8.50
C GLU A 114 -4.11 1.49 -9.11
N ASN A 115 -4.66 1.20 -10.29
CA ASN A 115 -4.45 -0.10 -10.91
C ASN A 115 -4.56 0.02 -12.43
N VAL A 116 -4.21 -1.07 -13.11
CA VAL A 116 -4.39 -1.15 -14.55
C VAL A 116 -5.79 -1.67 -14.86
N GLY A 117 -6.26 -1.45 -16.10
CA GLY A 117 -7.60 -1.85 -16.48
C GLY A 117 -7.90 -3.33 -16.26
N GLY A 118 -6.88 -4.18 -16.47
CA GLY A 118 -7.06 -5.61 -16.25
C GLY A 118 -7.42 -5.94 -14.82
N HIS A 119 -6.86 -5.19 -13.88
CA HIS A 119 -7.17 -5.41 -12.48
C HIS A 119 -8.65 -5.08 -12.19
N ILE A 120 -9.15 -4.02 -12.78
CA ILE A 120 -10.54 -3.66 -12.58
C ILE A 120 -11.46 -4.81 -12.98
N LYS A 121 -11.19 -5.40 -14.13
CA LYS A 121 -12.01 -6.52 -14.61
C LYS A 121 -11.89 -7.76 -13.75
N LEU A 122 -10.75 -7.99 -13.18
CA LEU A 122 -10.47 -9.27 -12.53
C LEU A 122 -10.62 -9.24 -11.03
N GLY A 123 -10.56 -8.08 -10.42
CA GLY A 123 -10.50 -8.00 -8.98
C GLY A 123 -11.51 -7.13 -8.29
N LEU A 124 -12.01 -6.11 -8.96
CA LEU A 124 -12.88 -5.13 -8.31
C LEU A 124 -14.35 -5.35 -8.58
N ASP A 125 -14.66 -6.07 -9.62
CA ASP A 125 -16.03 -6.43 -9.86
C ASP A 125 -16.38 -7.69 -9.09
#